data_40c317ba0db3db293a7c664105a2c466
#
_entry.id   40c317ba0db3db293a7c664105a2c466
#
_cell.length_a   1.000
_cell.length_b   1.000
_cell.length_c   1.000
_cell.angle_alpha   90.00
_cell.angle_beta   90.00
_cell.angle_gamma   90.00
#
_symmetry.space_group_name_H-M   'P 1'
#
loop_
_entity.id
_entity.type
_entity.pdbx_description
1 polymer ?
#
loop_
_entity_poly.entity_id
_entity_poly.type
_entity_poly.pdbx_seq_one_letter_code
_entity_poly.pdbx_strand_id
1 'polypeptide(L)'
;IYTQVFEIDNGIEKRCINHWHTLCNLPASDHAVYICGWQDITETRDLIHALEVERNKAINATVAKSQFLATMSHEIRTPISSIMGFLELLSGSGLSKEQRVEAISLAYATGQSLLGLIGEILDVDKIESGNYQLQPQWVDIPTLVQNTCHSFGAIAASKSIALSCSSTFPEHYQVKIDPQAFKQVLSNLLSNALKFTTEGAVKITTSLGDIDDNHAVIKMTIMDSGSGLSQEEQQQLFKRYSQTSAGRQQTGSGLGLMICKELIKNMQGDLSLESHPGIGTTFTITIPVEITQQVAAVEAKAEQPMTLPEKLSILIADDHPTNRLL
;
A
#
# COMPACT_ATOMS: atom_id res chain seq x y z
N ILE A 1 5.19 47.21 30.85
CA ILE A 1 4.46 47.17 29.55
C ILE A 1 3.41 46.08 29.69
N TYR A 2 2.15 46.42 29.50
CA TYR A 2 1.04 45.46 29.43
C TYR A 2 0.69 45.26 27.98
N THR A 3 0.58 43.99 27.55
CA THR A 3 0.30 43.65 26.14
C THR A 3 -0.93 42.71 26.11
N GLN A 4 -1.87 42.98 25.24
CA GLN A 4 -3.03 42.16 25.05
C GLN A 4 -3.36 42.03 23.56
N VAL A 5 -3.71 40.81 23.12
CA VAL A 5 -4.09 40.53 21.74
C VAL A 5 -5.61 40.36 21.70
N PHE A 6 -6.25 41.07 20.78
CA PHE A 6 -7.69 41.01 20.54
C PHE A 6 -7.96 40.49 19.12
N GLU A 7 -8.98 39.69 19.00
CA GLU A 7 -9.56 39.33 17.71
C GLU A 7 -10.80 40.20 17.46
N ILE A 8 -10.82 40.92 16.37
CA ILE A 8 -11.93 41.77 15.95
C ILE A 8 -12.55 41.14 14.71
N ASP A 9 -13.83 40.81 14.79
CA ASP A 9 -14.62 40.29 13.70
C ASP A 9 -15.74 41.32 13.41
N ASN A 10 -15.71 41.96 12.27
CA ASN A 10 -16.71 42.93 11.86
C ASN A 10 -17.78 42.36 10.87
N GLY A 11 -17.80 41.00 10.73
CA GLY A 11 -18.69 40.30 9.82
C GLY A 11 -18.22 40.28 8.35
N ILE A 12 -17.16 41.05 8.02
CA ILE A 12 -16.55 41.11 6.69
C ILE A 12 -15.11 40.55 6.76
N GLU A 13 -14.39 40.90 7.80
CA GLU A 13 -12.99 40.58 7.96
C GLU A 13 -12.66 40.34 9.43
N LYS A 14 -11.82 39.33 9.69
CA LYS A 14 -11.26 39.07 11.01
C LYS A 14 -9.88 39.67 11.09
N ARG A 15 -9.63 40.50 12.10
CA ARG A 15 -8.33 41.11 12.33
C ARG A 15 -7.81 40.77 13.73
N CYS A 16 -6.52 40.61 13.84
CA CYS A 16 -5.81 40.37 15.08
C CYS A 16 -5.00 41.62 15.44
N ILE A 17 -5.40 42.28 16.52
CA ILE A 17 -4.78 43.52 16.95
C ILE A 17 -3.98 43.28 18.24
N ASN A 18 -2.71 43.60 18.20
CA ASN A 18 -1.85 43.67 19.39
C ASN A 18 -1.93 45.08 19.97
N HIS A 19 -2.51 45.18 21.18
CA HIS A 19 -2.56 46.44 21.93
C HIS A 19 -1.57 46.38 23.08
N TRP A 20 -0.80 47.42 23.23
CA TRP A 20 0.11 47.56 24.36
C TRP A 20 -0.01 48.92 24.99
N HIS A 21 0.22 49.02 26.31
CA HIS A 21 0.33 50.27 27.02
C HIS A 21 1.41 50.22 28.11
N THR A 22 1.96 51.34 28.40
CA THR A 22 2.97 51.53 29.46
C THR A 22 2.80 52.85 30.11
N LEU A 23 3.10 52.93 31.42
CA LEU A 23 3.12 54.14 32.20
C LEU A 23 4.59 54.66 32.21
N CYS A 24 4.82 55.83 31.74
CA CYS A 24 6.15 56.49 31.75
C CYS A 24 6.10 57.71 32.65
N ASN A 25 7.05 57.79 33.59
CA ASN A 25 7.26 59.02 34.41
C ASN A 25 8.11 59.97 33.61
N LEU A 26 7.64 61.22 33.46
CA LEU A 26 8.40 62.26 32.78
C LEU A 26 9.54 62.76 33.70
N PRO A 27 10.80 62.82 33.21
CA PRO A 27 11.89 63.41 33.98
C PRO A 27 11.56 64.87 34.32
N ALA A 28 11.67 65.26 35.54
CA ALA A 28 11.42 66.60 36.07
C ALA A 28 9.94 67.07 36.15
N SER A 29 8.97 66.18 36.12
CA SER A 29 7.58 66.50 36.49
C SER A 29 6.95 65.40 37.36
N ASP A 30 5.99 65.76 38.23
CA ASP A 30 5.20 64.80 39.01
C ASP A 30 4.10 64.10 38.22
N HIS A 31 4.15 64.21 36.89
CA HIS A 31 3.12 63.64 36.03
C HIS A 31 3.60 62.34 35.34
N ALA A 32 2.75 61.30 35.40
CA ALA A 32 2.92 60.09 34.63
C ALA A 32 2.07 60.14 33.33
N VAL A 33 2.68 59.70 32.27
CA VAL A 33 2.02 59.67 30.93
C VAL A 33 1.74 58.22 30.54
N TYR A 34 0.52 57.95 30.14
CA TYR A 34 0.14 56.69 29.50
C TYR A 34 0.52 56.76 28.04
N ILE A 35 1.36 55.82 27.61
CA ILE A 35 1.65 55.60 26.21
C ILE A 35 0.98 54.28 25.81
N CYS A 36 0.17 54.32 24.78
CA CYS A 36 -0.48 53.12 24.23
C CYS A 36 -0.30 53.09 22.72
N GLY A 37 -0.29 51.87 22.21
CA GLY A 37 -0.22 51.66 20.78
C GLY A 37 -0.91 50.36 20.41
N TRP A 38 -1.22 50.25 19.17
CA TRP A 38 -1.81 49.03 18.59
C TRP A 38 -1.16 48.76 17.24
N GLN A 39 -1.08 47.48 16.92
CA GLN A 39 -0.52 46.97 15.69
C GLN A 39 -1.41 45.87 15.15
N ASP A 40 -1.77 45.96 13.89
CA ASP A 40 -2.41 44.86 13.18
C ASP A 40 -1.35 43.76 12.96
N ILE A 41 -1.59 42.60 13.56
CA ILE A 41 -0.70 41.47 13.48
C ILE A 41 -1.37 40.29 12.75
N THR A 42 -2.46 40.53 12.02
CA THR A 42 -3.25 39.49 11.34
C THR A 42 -2.36 38.66 10.40
N GLU A 43 -1.66 39.34 9.47
CA GLU A 43 -0.76 38.69 8.50
C GLU A 43 0.37 37.90 9.21
N THR A 44 0.94 38.47 10.27
CA THR A 44 1.99 37.81 11.06
C THR A 44 1.45 36.54 11.74
N ARG A 45 0.26 36.60 12.29
CA ARG A 45 -0.39 35.41 12.91
C ARG A 45 -0.71 34.34 11.89
N ASP A 46 -1.25 34.73 10.74
CA ASP A 46 -1.59 33.81 9.66
C ASP A 46 -0.33 33.11 9.14
N LEU A 47 0.77 33.85 8.97
CA LEU A 47 2.06 33.26 8.59
C LEU A 47 2.62 32.32 9.66
N ILE A 48 2.55 32.70 10.94
CA ILE A 48 2.98 31.83 12.04
C ILE A 48 2.14 30.54 12.05
N HIS A 49 0.83 30.66 11.93
CA HIS A 49 -0.05 29.50 11.89
C HIS A 49 0.22 28.59 10.69
N ALA A 50 0.44 29.17 9.49
CA ALA A 50 0.83 28.42 8.31
C ALA A 50 2.17 27.69 8.50
N LEU A 51 3.16 28.37 9.09
CA LEU A 51 4.46 27.77 9.42
C LEU A 51 4.34 26.64 10.45
N GLU A 52 3.50 26.79 11.47
CA GLU A 52 3.25 25.74 12.47
C GLU A 52 2.58 24.52 11.84
N VAL A 53 1.62 24.71 10.95
CA VAL A 53 0.98 23.62 10.20
C VAL A 53 2.02 22.86 9.36
N GLU A 54 2.85 23.59 8.58
CA GLU A 54 3.88 22.97 7.75
C GLU A 54 4.97 22.29 8.61
N ARG A 55 5.39 22.91 9.70
CA ARG A 55 6.33 22.30 10.66
C ARG A 55 5.78 21.00 11.24
N ASN A 56 4.51 20.99 11.65
CA ASN A 56 3.87 19.80 12.22
C ASN A 56 3.74 18.69 11.17
N LYS A 57 3.42 19.02 9.92
CA LYS A 57 3.44 18.05 8.80
C LYS A 57 4.84 17.44 8.62
N ALA A 58 5.90 18.26 8.60
CA ALA A 58 7.27 17.79 8.45
C ALA A 58 7.72 16.90 9.62
N ILE A 59 7.38 17.28 10.86
CA ILE A 59 7.67 16.46 12.05
C ILE A 59 6.96 15.11 11.95
N ASN A 60 5.66 15.10 11.65
CA ASN A 60 4.87 13.88 11.52
C ASN A 60 5.41 12.97 10.42
N ALA A 61 5.83 13.52 9.28
CA ALA A 61 6.47 12.76 8.21
C ALA A 61 7.80 12.14 8.66
N THR A 62 8.62 12.88 9.43
CA THR A 62 9.90 12.38 9.96
C THR A 62 9.68 11.25 10.98
N VAL A 63 8.72 11.41 11.88
CA VAL A 63 8.36 10.38 12.87
C VAL A 63 7.85 9.12 12.18
N ALA A 64 6.96 9.26 11.20
CA ALA A 64 6.44 8.15 10.41
C ALA A 64 7.56 7.41 9.66
N LYS A 65 8.51 8.15 9.05
CA LYS A 65 9.67 7.56 8.37
C LYS A 65 10.58 6.80 9.34
N SER A 66 10.80 7.33 10.56
CA SER A 66 11.62 6.66 11.57
C SER A 66 10.96 5.37 12.09
N GLN A 67 9.65 5.40 12.32
CA GLN A 67 8.88 4.22 12.69
C GLN A 67 8.90 3.15 11.60
N PHE A 68 8.78 3.57 10.33
CA PHE A 68 8.90 2.68 9.18
C PHE A 68 10.25 1.95 9.16
N LEU A 69 11.37 2.68 9.27
CA LEU A 69 12.70 2.08 9.27
C LEU A 69 12.89 1.10 10.43
N ALA A 70 12.37 1.43 11.62
CA ALA A 70 12.41 0.54 12.77
C ALA A 70 11.60 -0.75 12.53
N THR A 71 10.38 -0.63 12.01
CA THR A 71 9.52 -1.77 11.68
C THR A 71 10.16 -2.63 10.60
N MET A 72 10.66 -2.03 9.51
CA MET A 72 11.32 -2.77 8.42
C MET A 72 12.57 -3.50 8.89
N SER A 73 13.37 -2.86 9.77
CA SER A 73 14.53 -3.53 10.36
C SER A 73 14.14 -4.78 11.17
N HIS A 74 13.00 -4.73 11.87
CA HIS A 74 12.47 -5.88 12.59
C HIS A 74 11.93 -6.96 11.65
N GLU A 75 11.12 -6.55 10.65
CA GLU A 75 10.52 -7.46 9.67
C GLU A 75 11.56 -8.14 8.76
N ILE A 76 12.71 -7.51 8.52
CA ILE A 76 13.84 -8.10 7.81
C ILE A 76 14.66 -9.03 8.75
N ARG A 77 14.87 -8.64 10.00
CA ARG A 77 15.68 -9.43 10.95
C ARG A 77 15.07 -10.78 11.25
N THR A 78 13.76 -10.84 11.44
CA THR A 78 13.04 -12.07 11.80
C THR A 78 13.25 -13.20 10.79
N PRO A 79 12.96 -13.03 9.48
CA PRO A 79 13.21 -14.08 8.49
C PRO A 79 14.70 -14.42 8.34
N ILE A 80 15.60 -13.43 8.41
CA ILE A 80 17.04 -13.71 8.38
C ILE A 80 17.45 -14.60 9.55
N SER A 81 16.99 -14.30 10.77
CA SER A 81 17.29 -15.12 11.95
C SER A 81 16.70 -16.53 11.83
N SER A 82 15.51 -16.67 11.25
CA SER A 82 14.89 -17.97 10.98
C SER A 82 15.70 -18.80 9.97
N ILE A 83 16.12 -18.17 8.85
CA ILE A 83 16.97 -18.84 7.85
C ILE A 83 18.28 -19.29 8.49
N MET A 84 18.94 -18.41 9.27
CA MET A 84 20.17 -18.75 9.98
C MET A 84 19.97 -19.93 10.94
N GLY A 85 18.86 -19.93 11.70
CA GLY A 85 18.54 -21.05 12.61
C GLY A 85 18.31 -22.38 11.86
N PHE A 86 17.64 -22.37 10.70
CA PHE A 86 17.49 -23.56 9.87
C PHE A 86 18.85 -24.05 9.32
N LEU A 87 19.73 -23.13 8.89
CA LEU A 87 21.06 -23.48 8.41
C LEU A 87 21.95 -24.06 9.54
N GLU A 88 21.86 -23.52 10.75
CA GLU A 88 22.55 -24.09 11.93
C GLU A 88 22.05 -25.50 12.25
N LEU A 89 20.72 -25.70 12.24
CA LEU A 89 20.14 -27.04 12.41
C LEU A 89 20.62 -28.03 11.34
N LEU A 90 20.67 -27.61 10.08
CA LEU A 90 21.16 -28.44 8.96
C LEU A 90 22.64 -28.75 9.04
N SER A 91 23.43 -27.88 9.66
CA SER A 91 24.88 -28.11 9.88
C SER A 91 25.16 -29.13 11.00
N GLY A 92 24.15 -29.37 11.87
CA GLY A 92 24.23 -30.38 12.91
C GLY A 92 24.04 -31.81 12.39
N SER A 93 24.59 -32.81 13.09
CA SER A 93 24.58 -34.23 12.67
C SER A 93 23.36 -35.04 13.17
N GLY A 94 22.39 -34.40 13.85
CA GLY A 94 21.31 -35.13 14.56
C GLY A 94 19.94 -35.19 13.83
N LEU A 95 19.78 -34.57 12.65
CA LEU A 95 18.50 -34.55 11.94
C LEU A 95 18.25 -35.78 11.06
N SER A 96 17.01 -36.29 11.06
CA SER A 96 16.58 -37.28 10.09
C SER A 96 16.54 -36.70 8.66
N LYS A 97 16.45 -37.57 7.66
CA LYS A 97 16.35 -37.12 6.25
C LYS A 97 15.07 -36.24 6.02
N GLU A 98 13.97 -36.63 6.62
CA GLU A 98 12.70 -35.94 6.55
C GLU A 98 12.79 -34.54 7.20
N GLN A 99 13.40 -34.46 8.40
CA GLN A 99 13.61 -33.18 9.09
C GLN A 99 14.54 -32.23 8.32
N ARG A 100 15.55 -32.79 7.62
CA ARG A 100 16.42 -31.99 6.74
C ARG A 100 15.65 -31.38 5.56
N VAL A 101 14.80 -32.19 4.89
CA VAL A 101 13.98 -31.72 3.78
C VAL A 101 13.00 -30.65 4.25
N GLU A 102 12.38 -30.86 5.41
CA GLU A 102 11.48 -29.86 6.00
C GLU A 102 12.19 -28.55 6.33
N ALA A 103 13.36 -28.60 6.97
CA ALA A 103 14.17 -27.41 7.29
C ALA A 103 14.60 -26.64 6.04
N ILE A 104 15.01 -27.36 4.97
CA ILE A 104 15.34 -26.72 3.68
C ILE A 104 14.10 -26.04 3.08
N SER A 105 12.95 -26.71 3.09
CA SER A 105 11.71 -26.16 2.56
C SER A 105 11.28 -24.90 3.31
N LEU A 106 11.36 -24.91 4.64
CA LEU A 106 11.06 -23.76 5.49
C LEU A 106 12.03 -22.60 5.28
N ALA A 107 13.35 -22.90 5.18
CA ALA A 107 14.35 -21.87 4.89
C ALA A 107 14.12 -21.23 3.53
N TYR A 108 13.79 -22.03 2.51
CA TYR A 108 13.49 -21.54 1.17
C TYR A 108 12.22 -20.66 1.14
N ALA A 109 11.13 -21.11 1.75
CA ALA A 109 9.89 -20.35 1.86
C ALA A 109 10.10 -19.02 2.60
N THR A 110 10.90 -19.04 3.66
CA THR A 110 11.25 -17.83 4.43
C THR A 110 12.10 -16.87 3.58
N GLY A 111 13.03 -17.38 2.77
CA GLY A 111 13.82 -16.60 1.83
C GLY A 111 12.96 -15.93 0.75
N GLN A 112 12.00 -16.65 0.19
CA GLN A 112 11.05 -16.09 -0.78
C GLN A 112 10.18 -14.98 -0.16
N SER A 113 9.73 -15.16 1.08
CA SER A 113 8.99 -14.12 1.81
C SER A 113 9.84 -12.87 2.04
N LEU A 114 11.13 -13.03 2.36
CA LEU A 114 12.05 -11.92 2.54
C LEU A 114 12.29 -11.15 1.23
N LEU A 115 12.46 -11.85 0.12
CA LEU A 115 12.59 -11.22 -1.20
C LEU A 115 11.33 -10.44 -1.57
N GLY A 116 10.15 -10.98 -1.27
CA GLY A 116 8.89 -10.27 -1.43
C GLY A 116 8.83 -8.97 -0.63
N LEU A 117 9.21 -9.01 0.65
CA LEU A 117 9.26 -7.83 1.52
C LEU A 117 10.23 -6.76 0.99
N ILE A 118 11.41 -7.16 0.52
CA ILE A 118 12.38 -6.23 -0.07
C ILE A 118 11.79 -5.59 -1.34
N GLY A 119 11.10 -6.37 -2.18
CA GLY A 119 10.38 -5.86 -3.34
C GLY A 119 9.35 -4.80 -2.96
N GLU A 120 8.51 -5.06 -1.94
CA GLU A 120 7.55 -4.08 -1.43
C GLU A 120 8.21 -2.77 -0.97
N ILE A 121 9.36 -2.85 -0.27
CA ILE A 121 10.10 -1.67 0.19
C ILE A 121 10.63 -0.85 -1.00
N LEU A 122 11.18 -1.51 -2.02
CA LEU A 122 11.68 -0.85 -3.23
C LEU A 122 10.56 -0.22 -4.05
N ASP A 123 9.39 -0.85 -4.10
CA ASP A 123 8.22 -0.29 -4.76
C ASP A 123 7.72 0.97 -4.05
N VAL A 124 7.70 0.98 -2.71
CA VAL A 124 7.38 2.17 -1.91
C VAL A 124 8.33 3.32 -2.24
N ASP A 125 9.64 3.07 -2.29
CA ASP A 125 10.65 4.09 -2.61
C ASP A 125 10.45 4.66 -4.02
N LYS A 126 10.21 3.81 -5.03
CA LYS A 126 9.91 4.24 -6.40
C LYS A 126 8.63 5.07 -6.48
N ILE A 127 7.60 4.68 -5.74
CA ILE A 127 6.31 5.38 -5.71
C ILE A 127 6.48 6.75 -5.01
N GLU A 128 7.14 6.79 -3.86
CA GLU A 128 7.36 8.05 -3.10
C GLU A 128 8.24 9.06 -3.85
N SER A 129 9.23 8.58 -4.59
CA SER A 129 10.09 9.43 -5.43
C SER A 129 9.42 9.90 -6.72
N GLY A 130 8.20 9.44 -7.02
CA GLY A 130 7.49 9.73 -8.27
C GLY A 130 8.11 9.04 -9.49
N ASN A 131 9.01 8.08 -9.27
CA ASN A 131 9.74 7.37 -10.34
C ASN A 131 9.04 6.07 -10.79
N TYR A 132 7.88 5.76 -10.21
CA TYR A 132 7.13 4.58 -10.62
C TYR A 132 6.47 4.84 -11.99
N GLN A 133 6.96 4.17 -13.01
CA GLN A 133 6.44 4.25 -14.37
C GLN A 133 5.57 3.03 -14.66
N LEU A 134 4.29 3.27 -14.91
CA LEU A 134 3.37 2.24 -15.38
C LEU A 134 3.79 1.76 -16.79
N GLN A 135 3.65 0.47 -17.02
CA GLN A 135 3.88 -0.17 -18.32
C GLN A 135 2.56 -0.76 -18.86
N PRO A 136 1.65 0.08 -19.39
CA PRO A 136 0.34 -0.38 -19.83
C PRO A 136 0.47 -1.30 -21.05
N GLN A 137 -0.26 -2.42 -21.00
CA GLN A 137 -0.34 -3.42 -22.06
C GLN A 137 -1.81 -3.78 -22.29
N TRP A 138 -2.14 -4.37 -23.42
CA TRP A 138 -3.45 -4.94 -23.67
C TRP A 138 -3.59 -6.25 -22.91
N VAL A 139 -4.57 -6.32 -22.01
CA VAL A 139 -4.73 -7.42 -21.04
C VAL A 139 -6.18 -7.91 -21.04
N ASP A 140 -6.34 -9.23 -20.97
CA ASP A 140 -7.59 -9.90 -20.62
C ASP A 140 -7.70 -9.97 -19.10
N ILE A 141 -8.50 -9.08 -18.51
CA ILE A 141 -8.67 -8.99 -17.05
C ILE A 141 -9.29 -10.26 -16.44
N PRO A 142 -10.36 -10.83 -17.01
CA PRO A 142 -10.90 -12.10 -16.52
C PRO A 142 -9.84 -13.18 -16.33
N THR A 143 -9.02 -13.41 -17.34
CA THR A 143 -7.94 -14.40 -17.30
C THR A 143 -6.87 -14.05 -16.26
N LEU A 144 -6.45 -12.78 -16.18
CA LEU A 144 -5.46 -12.32 -15.20
C LEU A 144 -5.95 -12.53 -13.77
N VAL A 145 -7.21 -12.16 -13.50
CA VAL A 145 -7.84 -12.33 -12.18
C VAL A 145 -8.00 -13.80 -11.83
N GLN A 146 -8.48 -14.63 -12.75
CA GLN A 146 -8.63 -16.07 -12.53
C GLN A 146 -7.31 -16.75 -12.21
N ASN A 147 -6.24 -16.46 -12.97
CA ASN A 147 -4.90 -17.01 -12.74
C ASN A 147 -4.34 -16.57 -11.38
N THR A 148 -4.56 -15.30 -11.00
CA THR A 148 -4.14 -14.80 -9.69
C THR A 148 -4.93 -15.49 -8.57
N CYS A 149 -6.25 -15.62 -8.67
CA CYS A 149 -7.07 -16.34 -7.69
C CYS A 149 -6.65 -17.80 -7.55
N HIS A 150 -6.34 -18.47 -8.67
CA HIS A 150 -5.90 -19.86 -8.65
C HIS A 150 -4.62 -20.05 -7.83
N SER A 151 -3.68 -19.10 -7.90
CA SER A 151 -2.44 -19.17 -7.11
C SER A 151 -2.66 -19.11 -5.59
N PHE A 152 -3.79 -18.55 -5.14
CA PHE A 152 -4.18 -18.52 -3.72
C PHE A 152 -5.08 -19.70 -3.30
N GLY A 153 -5.50 -20.55 -4.24
CA GLY A 153 -6.39 -21.66 -3.99
C GLY A 153 -5.89 -22.65 -2.93
N ALA A 154 -4.59 -22.98 -2.97
CA ALA A 154 -3.98 -23.85 -1.97
C ALA A 154 -4.00 -23.26 -0.56
N ILE A 155 -3.75 -21.95 -0.44
CA ILE A 155 -3.79 -21.23 0.83
C ILE A 155 -5.23 -21.17 1.37
N ALA A 156 -6.21 -20.87 0.53
CA ALA A 156 -7.61 -20.87 0.91
C ALA A 156 -8.08 -22.25 1.37
N ALA A 157 -7.73 -23.32 0.62
CA ALA A 157 -8.06 -24.69 0.96
C ALA A 157 -7.44 -25.14 2.30
N SER A 158 -6.18 -24.78 2.58
CA SER A 158 -5.51 -25.11 3.86
C SER A 158 -6.17 -24.46 5.07
N LYS A 159 -6.90 -23.35 4.86
CA LYS A 159 -7.65 -22.63 5.89
C LYS A 159 -9.15 -22.97 5.87
N SER A 160 -9.61 -23.86 4.99
CA SER A 160 -11.03 -24.16 4.79
C SER A 160 -11.89 -22.94 4.42
N ILE A 161 -11.29 -21.95 3.71
CA ILE A 161 -11.98 -20.74 3.24
C ILE A 161 -12.48 -21.00 1.81
N ALA A 162 -13.77 -20.72 1.54
CA ALA A 162 -14.33 -20.77 0.20
C ALA A 162 -13.85 -19.56 -0.62
N LEU A 163 -12.95 -19.78 -1.59
CA LEU A 163 -12.47 -18.75 -2.51
C LEU A 163 -13.24 -18.85 -3.83
N SER A 164 -13.90 -17.77 -4.24
CA SER A 164 -14.64 -17.69 -5.48
C SER A 164 -14.28 -16.44 -6.29
N CYS A 165 -14.25 -16.61 -7.60
CA CYS A 165 -13.97 -15.56 -8.55
C CYS A 165 -15.04 -15.57 -9.63
N SER A 166 -15.64 -14.42 -9.92
CA SER A 166 -16.62 -14.23 -10.98
C SER A 166 -16.35 -12.96 -11.77
N SER A 167 -16.63 -13.02 -13.05
CA SER A 167 -16.47 -11.89 -13.96
C SER A 167 -17.73 -11.69 -14.80
N THR A 168 -18.11 -10.44 -14.98
CA THR A 168 -19.18 -10.01 -15.91
C THR A 168 -18.59 -9.12 -17.01
N PHE A 169 -17.32 -9.33 -17.34
CA PHE A 169 -16.71 -8.68 -18.52
C PHE A 169 -17.39 -9.20 -19.78
N PRO A 170 -17.71 -8.32 -20.74
CA PRO A 170 -18.16 -8.75 -22.04
C PRO A 170 -17.06 -9.57 -22.75
N GLU A 171 -17.45 -10.58 -23.51
CA GLU A 171 -16.50 -11.37 -24.28
C GLU A 171 -15.74 -10.53 -25.28
N HIS A 172 -14.49 -10.90 -25.54
CA HIS A 172 -13.61 -10.28 -26.55
C HIS A 172 -13.12 -8.83 -26.24
N TYR A 173 -13.27 -8.33 -25.02
CA TYR A 173 -12.67 -7.06 -24.63
C TYR A 173 -11.30 -7.26 -23.97
N GLN A 174 -10.31 -6.50 -24.47
CA GLN A 174 -9.05 -6.28 -23.76
C GLN A 174 -9.01 -4.85 -23.26
N VAL A 175 -8.31 -4.64 -22.16
CA VAL A 175 -8.10 -3.32 -21.56
C VAL A 175 -6.62 -2.98 -21.53
N LYS A 176 -6.30 -1.71 -21.68
CA LYS A 176 -4.92 -1.23 -21.62
C LYS A 176 -4.59 -0.83 -20.20
N ILE A 177 -3.85 -1.68 -19.51
CA ILE A 177 -3.46 -1.50 -18.11
C ILE A 177 -2.10 -2.13 -17.86
N ASP A 178 -1.40 -1.70 -16.79
CA ASP A 178 -0.19 -2.38 -16.34
C ASP A 178 -0.57 -3.69 -15.61
N PRO A 179 -0.26 -4.86 -16.19
CA PRO A 179 -0.66 -6.15 -15.62
C PRO A 179 0.06 -6.47 -14.31
N GLN A 180 1.28 -5.97 -14.11
CA GLN A 180 2.05 -6.21 -12.89
C GLN A 180 1.49 -5.38 -11.73
N ALA A 181 1.26 -4.09 -11.96
CA ALA A 181 0.63 -3.20 -10.97
C ALA A 181 -0.77 -3.70 -10.57
N PHE A 182 -1.58 -4.10 -11.55
CA PHE A 182 -2.92 -4.64 -11.28
C PHE A 182 -2.87 -5.96 -10.50
N LYS A 183 -1.99 -6.89 -10.90
CA LYS A 183 -1.78 -8.15 -10.19
C LYS A 183 -1.29 -7.93 -8.76
N GLN A 184 -0.40 -6.95 -8.54
CA GLN A 184 0.10 -6.62 -7.20
C GLN A 184 -1.01 -6.11 -6.29
N VAL A 185 -1.87 -5.21 -6.80
CA VAL A 185 -3.05 -4.74 -6.07
C VAL A 185 -3.97 -5.90 -5.70
N LEU A 186 -4.32 -6.75 -6.68
CA LEU A 186 -5.19 -7.91 -6.44
C LEU A 186 -4.57 -8.87 -5.42
N SER A 187 -3.29 -9.20 -5.56
CA SER A 187 -2.58 -10.12 -4.66
C SER A 187 -2.51 -9.60 -3.23
N ASN A 188 -2.24 -8.31 -3.04
CA ASN A 188 -2.19 -7.68 -1.73
C ASN A 188 -3.56 -7.70 -1.03
N LEU A 189 -4.63 -7.36 -1.75
CA LEU A 189 -5.98 -7.37 -1.18
C LEU A 189 -6.47 -8.79 -0.91
N LEU A 190 -6.19 -9.74 -1.81
CA LEU A 190 -6.57 -11.14 -1.64
C LEU A 190 -5.81 -11.81 -0.49
N SER A 191 -4.51 -11.53 -0.35
CA SER A 191 -3.70 -11.97 0.78
C SER A 191 -4.26 -11.45 2.11
N ASN A 192 -4.65 -10.17 2.16
CA ASN A 192 -5.28 -9.58 3.34
C ASN A 192 -6.64 -10.24 3.64
N ALA A 193 -7.50 -10.43 2.64
CA ALA A 193 -8.78 -11.10 2.81
C ALA A 193 -8.62 -12.51 3.41
N LEU A 194 -7.70 -13.32 2.86
CA LEU A 194 -7.41 -14.67 3.37
C LEU A 194 -6.70 -14.66 4.74
N LYS A 195 -5.96 -13.59 5.04
CA LYS A 195 -5.28 -13.43 6.33
C LYS A 195 -6.27 -13.17 7.46
N PHE A 196 -7.24 -12.27 7.24
CA PHE A 196 -8.19 -11.83 8.26
C PHE A 196 -9.50 -12.62 8.29
N THR A 197 -9.67 -13.56 7.36
CA THR A 197 -10.76 -14.55 7.40
C THR A 197 -10.25 -15.83 8.07
N THR A 198 -10.91 -16.25 9.13
CA THR A 198 -10.64 -17.54 9.80
C THR A 198 -11.52 -18.64 9.27
N GLU A 199 -12.80 -18.34 9.02
CA GLU A 199 -13.81 -19.24 8.48
C GLU A 199 -14.75 -18.47 7.56
N GLY A 200 -15.30 -19.13 6.53
CA GLY A 200 -16.28 -18.54 5.63
C GLY A 200 -15.76 -18.41 4.19
N ALA A 201 -15.88 -17.22 3.60
CA ALA A 201 -15.65 -17.05 2.18
C ALA A 201 -14.92 -15.75 1.82
N VAL A 202 -14.15 -15.81 0.73
CA VAL A 202 -13.60 -14.65 0.01
C VAL A 202 -14.13 -14.69 -1.41
N LYS A 203 -14.75 -13.59 -1.84
CA LYS A 203 -15.36 -13.46 -3.16
C LYS A 203 -14.76 -12.29 -3.92
N ILE A 204 -14.31 -12.57 -5.14
CA ILE A 204 -13.84 -11.55 -6.07
C ILE A 204 -14.85 -11.41 -7.20
N THR A 205 -15.24 -10.19 -7.52
CA THR A 205 -16.06 -9.90 -8.69
C THR A 205 -15.40 -8.82 -9.52
N THR A 206 -15.41 -9.00 -10.84
CA THR A 206 -14.92 -8.02 -11.79
C THR A 206 -15.98 -7.72 -12.84
N SER A 207 -16.10 -6.46 -13.20
CA SER A 207 -17.01 -6.00 -14.24
C SER A 207 -16.39 -4.86 -15.02
N LEU A 208 -16.85 -4.69 -16.25
CA LEU A 208 -16.55 -3.56 -17.11
C LEU A 208 -17.82 -2.74 -17.23
N GLY A 209 -17.76 -1.48 -16.82
CA GLY A 209 -18.90 -0.54 -16.85
C GLY A 209 -18.52 0.73 -17.58
N ASP A 210 -19.52 1.61 -17.76
CA ASP A 210 -19.37 2.94 -18.40
C ASP A 210 -18.62 2.87 -19.73
N ILE A 211 -19.03 1.91 -20.58
CA ILE A 211 -18.38 1.68 -21.88
C ILE A 211 -18.79 2.81 -22.83
N ASP A 212 -17.79 3.58 -23.29
CA ASP A 212 -17.92 4.62 -24.29
C ASP A 212 -16.80 4.44 -25.32
N ASP A 213 -17.16 4.27 -26.59
CA ASP A 213 -16.30 3.99 -27.75
C ASP A 213 -15.00 3.20 -27.43
N ASN A 214 -13.99 3.87 -26.90
CA ASN A 214 -12.67 3.30 -26.59
C ASN A 214 -12.31 3.34 -25.11
N HIS A 215 -13.21 3.77 -24.23
CA HIS A 215 -12.97 3.89 -22.80
C HIS A 215 -14.01 3.13 -22.00
N ALA A 216 -13.60 2.64 -20.84
CA ALA A 216 -14.50 2.00 -19.88
C ALA A 216 -13.93 2.13 -18.47
N VAL A 217 -14.71 1.71 -17.49
CA VAL A 217 -14.27 1.63 -16.11
C VAL A 217 -14.26 0.17 -15.65
N ILE A 218 -13.09 -0.33 -15.26
CA ILE A 218 -12.99 -1.59 -14.55
C ILE A 218 -13.51 -1.36 -13.14
N LYS A 219 -14.46 -2.18 -12.70
CA LYS A 219 -14.85 -2.30 -11.30
C LYS A 219 -14.46 -3.67 -10.77
N MET A 220 -13.62 -3.73 -9.75
CA MET A 220 -13.24 -4.94 -9.05
C MET A 220 -13.63 -4.83 -7.58
N THR A 221 -14.31 -5.85 -7.08
CA THR A 221 -14.74 -5.93 -5.68
C THR A 221 -14.17 -7.18 -5.05
N ILE A 222 -13.55 -7.04 -3.88
CA ILE A 222 -13.02 -8.14 -3.08
C ILE A 222 -13.73 -8.08 -1.74
N MET A 223 -14.53 -9.11 -1.46
CA MET A 223 -15.34 -9.23 -0.25
C MET A 223 -14.82 -10.42 0.57
N ASP A 224 -14.61 -10.21 1.84
CA ASP A 224 -14.29 -11.24 2.82
C ASP A 224 -15.35 -11.28 3.94
N SER A 225 -15.50 -12.44 4.56
CA SER A 225 -16.34 -12.67 5.74
C SER A 225 -15.51 -12.68 7.03
N GLY A 226 -14.43 -11.92 7.08
CA GLY A 226 -13.50 -11.88 8.21
C GLY A 226 -14.02 -11.07 9.42
N SER A 227 -13.10 -10.70 10.31
CA SER A 227 -13.43 -9.95 11.53
C SER A 227 -14.03 -8.57 11.29
N GLY A 228 -13.87 -8.01 10.09
CA GLY A 228 -14.22 -6.64 9.79
C GLY A 228 -13.36 -5.62 10.56
N LEU A 229 -13.68 -4.34 10.38
CA LEU A 229 -12.95 -3.20 10.93
C LEU A 229 -13.91 -2.21 11.59
N SER A 230 -13.52 -1.67 12.74
CA SER A 230 -14.21 -0.56 13.39
C SER A 230 -14.04 0.73 12.57
N GLN A 231 -14.89 1.73 12.83
CA GLN A 231 -14.81 3.02 12.13
C GLN A 231 -13.48 3.74 12.38
N GLU A 232 -12.91 3.60 13.58
CA GLU A 232 -11.62 4.16 13.93
C GLU A 232 -10.46 3.45 13.19
N GLU A 233 -10.53 2.13 13.05
CA GLU A 233 -9.55 1.35 12.29
C GLU A 233 -9.61 1.67 10.79
N GLN A 234 -10.81 1.84 10.22
CA GLN A 234 -10.99 2.25 8.82
C GLN A 234 -10.34 3.60 8.52
N GLN A 235 -10.48 4.59 9.42
CA GLN A 235 -9.84 5.90 9.27
C GLN A 235 -8.33 5.85 9.35
N GLN A 236 -7.77 4.85 10.02
CA GLN A 236 -6.33 4.67 10.17
C GLN A 236 -5.72 3.79 9.07
N LEU A 237 -6.52 2.94 8.42
CA LEU A 237 -6.06 1.88 7.53
C LEU A 237 -5.19 2.39 6.36
N PHE A 238 -5.52 3.57 5.84
CA PHE A 238 -4.79 4.18 4.72
C PHE A 238 -3.74 5.21 5.16
N LYS A 239 -3.54 5.38 6.47
CA LYS A 239 -2.42 6.21 6.95
C LYS A 239 -1.14 5.42 6.75
N ARG A 240 -0.09 6.11 6.36
CA ARG A 240 1.24 5.51 6.19
C ARG A 240 1.66 4.78 7.45
N TYR A 241 2.11 3.53 7.29
CA TYR A 241 2.68 2.70 8.38
C TYR A 241 1.70 2.35 9.49
N SER A 242 0.40 2.39 9.21
CA SER A 242 -0.62 2.04 10.17
C SER A 242 -0.88 0.53 10.15
N GLN A 243 -0.82 -0.09 11.32
CA GLN A 243 -1.30 -1.45 11.55
C GLN A 243 -2.46 -1.39 12.53
N THR A 244 -3.55 -2.08 12.22
CA THR A 244 -4.67 -2.24 13.16
C THR A 244 -4.28 -3.09 14.36
N SER A 245 -5.05 -3.04 15.43
CA SER A 245 -4.84 -3.87 16.62
C SER A 245 -4.78 -5.37 16.30
N ALA A 246 -5.63 -5.83 15.39
CA ALA A 246 -5.62 -7.20 14.87
C ALA A 246 -4.39 -7.48 13.97
N GLY A 247 -3.91 -6.47 13.24
CA GLY A 247 -2.73 -6.58 12.37
C GLY A 247 -1.40 -6.71 13.13
N ARG A 248 -1.30 -6.16 14.35
CA ARG A 248 -0.10 -6.29 15.21
C ARG A 248 0.13 -7.70 15.75
N GLN A 249 -0.92 -8.51 15.84
CA GLN A 249 -0.83 -9.91 16.28
C GLN A 249 -0.53 -10.88 15.13
N GLN A 250 -0.64 -10.42 13.88
CA GLN A 250 -0.40 -11.23 12.69
C GLN A 250 0.71 -10.61 11.85
N THR A 251 1.68 -11.42 11.44
CA THR A 251 2.85 -11.04 10.63
C THR A 251 2.44 -10.30 9.35
N GLY A 252 3.01 -9.10 9.11
CA GLY A 252 2.80 -8.36 7.87
C GLY A 252 3.38 -6.96 7.94
N SER A 253 3.96 -6.50 6.82
CA SER A 253 4.68 -5.21 6.70
C SER A 253 3.81 -3.97 6.92
N GLY A 254 2.48 -4.08 6.77
CA GLY A 254 1.56 -2.94 6.75
C GLY A 254 1.72 -2.04 5.51
N LEU A 255 2.54 -2.43 4.54
CA LEU A 255 2.80 -1.68 3.32
C LEU A 255 1.80 -1.97 2.20
N GLY A 256 1.25 -3.19 2.16
CA GLY A 256 0.45 -3.66 1.03
C GLY A 256 -0.72 -2.74 0.66
N LEU A 257 -1.48 -2.24 1.65
CA LEU A 257 -2.62 -1.34 1.38
C LEU A 257 -2.19 0.06 0.93
N MET A 258 -1.06 0.55 1.43
CA MET A 258 -0.48 1.81 0.96
C MET A 258 -0.03 1.68 -0.50
N ILE A 259 0.68 0.60 -0.83
CA ILE A 259 1.08 0.28 -2.20
C ILE A 259 -0.16 0.18 -3.11
N CYS A 260 -1.20 -0.53 -2.68
CA CYS A 260 -2.47 -0.61 -3.44
C CYS A 260 -3.03 0.78 -3.75
N LYS A 261 -3.13 1.64 -2.74
CA LYS A 261 -3.68 2.98 -2.91
C LYS A 261 -2.89 3.83 -3.90
N GLU A 262 -1.56 3.81 -3.80
CA GLU A 262 -0.70 4.58 -4.70
C GLU A 262 -0.68 4.01 -6.12
N LEU A 263 -0.64 2.68 -6.29
CA LEU A 263 -0.73 2.04 -7.61
C LEU A 263 -2.08 2.36 -8.30
N ILE A 264 -3.19 2.26 -7.56
CA ILE A 264 -4.52 2.58 -8.07
C ILE A 264 -4.60 4.05 -8.47
N LYS A 265 -4.05 4.96 -7.65
CA LYS A 265 -3.97 6.39 -7.95
C LYS A 265 -3.12 6.66 -9.20
N ASN A 266 -1.99 5.99 -9.36
CA ASN A 266 -1.15 6.09 -10.57
C ASN A 266 -1.89 5.59 -11.82
N MET A 267 -2.78 4.59 -11.66
CA MET A 267 -3.70 4.13 -12.71
C MET A 267 -4.94 5.02 -12.85
N GLN A 268 -4.97 6.20 -12.22
CA GLN A 268 -6.09 7.16 -12.22
C GLN A 268 -7.41 6.58 -11.66
N GLY A 269 -7.31 5.53 -10.86
CA GLY A 269 -8.42 4.85 -10.23
C GLY A 269 -8.72 5.35 -8.82
N ASP A 270 -9.75 4.75 -8.22
CA ASP A 270 -10.16 4.98 -6.84
C ASP A 270 -10.31 3.66 -6.09
N LEU A 271 -10.05 3.72 -4.77
CA LEU A 271 -10.17 2.59 -3.84
C LEU A 271 -11.07 2.98 -2.68
N SER A 272 -12.20 2.32 -2.58
CA SER A 272 -13.16 2.47 -1.48
C SER A 272 -13.20 1.21 -0.61
N LEU A 273 -13.62 1.40 0.64
CA LEU A 273 -13.69 0.37 1.67
C LEU A 273 -15.02 0.48 2.42
N GLU A 274 -15.71 -0.65 2.53
CA GLU A 274 -16.85 -0.83 3.41
C GLU A 274 -16.56 -2.00 4.35
N SER A 275 -16.69 -1.80 5.66
CA SER A 275 -16.40 -2.85 6.63
C SER A 275 -17.26 -2.69 7.88
N HIS A 276 -17.68 -3.83 8.44
CA HIS A 276 -18.42 -3.88 9.69
C HIS A 276 -17.84 -4.96 10.60
N PRO A 277 -17.56 -4.64 11.88
CA PRO A 277 -17.05 -5.61 12.84
C PRO A 277 -17.92 -6.89 12.89
N GLY A 278 -17.29 -8.06 12.79
CA GLY A 278 -17.94 -9.35 12.82
C GLY A 278 -18.70 -9.75 11.56
N ILE A 279 -18.73 -8.92 10.52
CA ILE A 279 -19.41 -9.21 9.24
C ILE A 279 -18.40 -9.46 8.13
N GLY A 280 -17.34 -8.62 8.06
CA GLY A 280 -16.29 -8.71 7.06
C GLY A 280 -15.96 -7.37 6.43
N THR A 281 -15.17 -7.43 5.35
CA THR A 281 -14.66 -6.26 4.65
C THR A 281 -14.90 -6.38 3.15
N THR A 282 -15.24 -5.27 2.52
CA THR A 282 -15.39 -5.16 1.07
C THR A 282 -14.51 -4.03 0.56
N PHE A 283 -13.53 -4.34 -0.26
CA PHE A 283 -12.76 -3.38 -1.04
C PHE A 283 -13.37 -3.26 -2.44
N THR A 284 -13.58 -2.05 -2.90
CA THR A 284 -14.03 -1.77 -4.26
C THR A 284 -13.00 -0.87 -4.94
N ILE A 285 -12.54 -1.30 -6.11
CA ILE A 285 -11.57 -0.60 -6.96
C ILE A 285 -12.29 -0.22 -8.25
N THR A 286 -12.08 1.01 -8.68
CA THR A 286 -12.52 1.51 -9.99
C THR A 286 -11.32 2.07 -10.73
N ILE A 287 -11.10 1.67 -11.99
CA ILE A 287 -9.96 2.13 -12.80
C ILE A 287 -10.48 2.48 -14.19
N PRO A 288 -10.30 3.73 -14.63
CA PRO A 288 -10.58 4.11 -16.02
C PRO A 288 -9.53 3.50 -16.94
N VAL A 289 -9.96 2.93 -18.06
CA VAL A 289 -9.09 2.21 -19.00
C VAL A 289 -9.49 2.47 -20.43
N GLU A 290 -8.52 2.41 -21.35
CA GLU A 290 -8.77 2.24 -22.75
C GLU A 290 -9.18 0.78 -23.02
N ILE A 291 -10.16 0.58 -23.90
CA ILE A 291 -10.64 -0.74 -24.29
C ILE A 291 -10.46 -0.98 -25.79
N THR A 292 -10.30 -2.24 -26.15
CA THR A 292 -10.37 -2.68 -27.53
C THR A 292 -11.18 -3.97 -27.63
N GLN A 293 -12.03 -4.08 -28.63
CA GLN A 293 -12.60 -5.37 -28.97
C GLN A 293 -11.56 -6.17 -29.73
N GLN A 294 -11.20 -7.31 -29.20
CA GLN A 294 -10.46 -8.29 -29.96
C GLN A 294 -11.41 -8.85 -31.03
N VAL A 295 -11.40 -8.28 -32.22
CA VAL A 295 -11.94 -8.98 -33.38
C VAL A 295 -11.24 -10.33 -33.36
N ALA A 296 -12.01 -11.42 -33.29
CA ALA A 296 -11.48 -12.79 -33.28
C ALA A 296 -10.50 -12.93 -34.46
N ALA A 297 -9.25 -12.58 -34.19
CA ALA A 297 -8.19 -12.63 -35.14
C ALA A 297 -7.35 -13.83 -34.78
N VAL A 298 -7.55 -14.85 -35.59
CA VAL A 298 -6.57 -15.85 -35.91
C VAL A 298 -6.15 -16.73 -34.74
N GLU A 299 -6.65 -17.95 -34.78
CA GLU A 299 -5.98 -19.14 -34.28
C GLU A 299 -4.58 -18.81 -33.81
N ALA A 300 -4.39 -18.82 -32.47
CA ALA A 300 -3.05 -18.94 -31.95
C ALA A 300 -2.39 -20.03 -32.79
N LYS A 301 -1.41 -19.66 -33.64
CA LYS A 301 -0.48 -20.64 -34.15
C LYS A 301 -0.10 -21.47 -32.93
N ALA A 302 -0.61 -22.68 -32.85
CA ALA A 302 -0.17 -23.65 -31.88
C ALA A 302 1.34 -23.57 -31.97
N GLU A 303 1.97 -23.07 -30.89
CA GLU A 303 3.43 -23.12 -30.81
C GLU A 303 3.76 -24.57 -31.06
N GLN A 304 4.33 -24.83 -32.22
CA GLN A 304 4.83 -26.17 -32.53
C GLN A 304 5.75 -26.48 -31.35
N PRO A 305 5.59 -27.62 -30.69
CA PRO A 305 6.44 -27.97 -29.58
C PRO A 305 7.88 -27.83 -30.05
N MET A 306 8.57 -26.84 -29.53
CA MET A 306 9.97 -26.59 -29.90
C MET A 306 10.73 -27.82 -29.45
N THR A 307 11.06 -28.71 -30.36
CA THR A 307 11.93 -29.83 -30.03
C THR A 307 13.28 -29.26 -29.66
N LEU A 308 13.57 -29.30 -28.37
CA LEU A 308 14.89 -28.91 -27.87
C LEU A 308 15.93 -29.77 -28.56
N PRO A 309 17.02 -29.19 -29.06
CA PRO A 309 18.11 -29.96 -29.64
C PRO A 309 18.67 -30.95 -28.60
N GLU A 310 19.03 -32.16 -29.03
CA GLU A 310 19.57 -33.22 -28.15
C GLU A 310 20.79 -32.79 -27.31
N LYS A 311 21.46 -31.71 -27.71
CA LYS A 311 22.53 -31.06 -26.93
C LYS A 311 22.31 -29.57 -26.90
N LEU A 312 21.96 -29.06 -25.72
CA LEU A 312 21.86 -27.63 -25.43
C LEU A 312 23.15 -27.19 -24.70
N SER A 313 23.84 -26.21 -25.24
CA SER A 313 24.96 -25.56 -24.55
C SER A 313 24.48 -24.22 -24.01
N ILE A 314 24.46 -24.06 -22.70
CA ILE A 314 24.01 -22.82 -22.04
C ILE A 314 25.27 -22.13 -21.50
N LEU A 315 25.48 -20.87 -21.88
CA LEU A 315 26.49 -20.00 -21.27
C LEU A 315 25.84 -19.16 -20.21
N ILE A 316 26.26 -19.32 -18.96
CA ILE A 316 25.83 -18.50 -17.83
C ILE A 316 26.93 -17.49 -17.52
N ALA A 317 26.62 -16.20 -17.61
CA ALA A 317 27.50 -15.11 -17.22
C ALA A 317 26.87 -14.37 -16.04
N ASP A 318 27.51 -14.44 -14.87
CA ASP A 318 27.08 -13.76 -13.66
C ASP A 318 28.32 -13.25 -12.91
N ASP A 319 28.25 -12.07 -12.34
CA ASP A 319 29.33 -11.43 -11.60
C ASP A 319 29.48 -12.00 -10.17
N HIS A 320 28.44 -12.68 -9.66
CA HIS A 320 28.46 -13.25 -8.32
C HIS A 320 28.81 -14.76 -8.35
N PRO A 321 29.84 -15.22 -7.59
CA PRO A 321 30.29 -16.61 -7.62
C PRO A 321 29.21 -17.63 -7.27
N THR A 322 28.30 -17.29 -6.35
CA THR A 322 27.23 -18.19 -5.88
C THR A 322 26.18 -18.45 -6.95
N ASN A 323 25.86 -17.46 -7.79
CA ASN A 323 24.87 -17.61 -8.86
C ASN A 323 25.37 -18.50 -10.00
N ARG A 324 26.70 -18.69 -10.13
CA ARG A 324 27.30 -19.60 -11.11
C ARG A 324 27.24 -21.07 -10.71
N LEU A 325 26.86 -21.37 -9.46
CA LEU A 325 26.74 -22.74 -8.92
C LEU A 325 25.30 -23.26 -8.99
N LEU A 326 24.32 -22.39 -9.32
CA LEU A 326 22.91 -22.73 -9.52
C LEU A 326 22.64 -23.02 -11.00
#